data_38377f0f4cc6019ca96a4ebd9c0bbd01
#
_entry.id   38377f0f4cc6019ca96a4ebd9c0bbd01
#
_cell.length_a   1.000
_cell.length_b   1.000
_cell.length_c   1.000
_cell.angle_alpha   90.00
_cell.angle_beta   90.00
_cell.angle_gamma   90.00
#
_symmetry.space_group_name_H-M   'P 1'
#
loop_
_entity.id
_entity.type
_entity.pdbx_description
1 polymer ?
#
loop_
_entity_poly.entity_id
_entity_poly.type
_entity_poly.pdbx_seq_one_letter_code
_entity_poly.pdbx_strand_id
1 'polypeptide(L)'
;ISGFIIPYSLYKGNYKITDWKKFLTKRLIRIYLPYLASLLLTIFFILAWKYFLPNFNNAYKIDSKAIFTNLVFTNPFYKIDFINYSYWTLFVEIQYYLLIAFTYPLIFKYNNVGVLLVGLVLFSLNFILPAGSLPLYSHFLLFTIGTIIFMYYTSQISAFQVILCCVCLLSIQFYWH
;
A
#
# COMPACT_ATOMS: atom_id res chain seq x y z
N ILE A 1 5.53 9.46 -2.06
CA ILE A 1 4.81 10.52 -1.29
C ILE A 1 4.11 9.90 -0.06
N SER A 2 3.32 8.85 -0.18
CA SER A 2 2.56 8.25 0.95
C SER A 2 3.47 7.79 2.09
N GLY A 3 4.65 7.24 1.80
CA GLY A 3 5.64 6.82 2.80
C GLY A 3 6.15 7.95 3.71
N PHE A 4 6.09 9.21 3.26
CA PHE A 4 6.45 10.39 4.05
C PHE A 4 5.24 11.00 4.75
N ILE A 5 4.16 11.24 4.01
CA ILE A 5 3.00 11.99 4.52
C ILE A 5 2.29 11.24 5.65
N ILE A 6 2.26 9.91 5.61
CA ILE A 6 1.54 9.13 6.63
C ILE A 6 2.26 9.18 7.97
N PRO A 7 3.57 8.85 8.07
CA PRO A 7 4.30 9.02 9.32
C PRO A 7 4.27 10.47 9.84
N TYR A 8 4.40 11.47 8.96
CA TYR A 8 4.28 12.87 9.32
C TYR A 8 2.93 13.22 9.94
N SER A 9 1.85 12.71 9.36
CA SER A 9 0.49 12.90 9.89
C SER A 9 0.30 12.25 11.27
N LEU A 10 0.92 11.08 11.51
CA LEU A 10 0.89 10.40 12.80
C LEU A 10 1.72 11.16 13.84
N TYR A 11 2.88 11.66 13.45
CA TYR A 11 3.74 12.50 14.28
C TYR A 11 3.02 13.76 14.75
N LYS A 12 2.48 14.53 13.80
CA LYS A 12 1.74 15.77 14.11
C LYS A 12 0.48 15.53 14.95
N GLY A 13 -0.13 14.35 14.80
CA GLY A 13 -1.32 13.94 15.55
C GLY A 13 -1.03 13.31 16.92
N ASN A 14 0.24 13.27 17.38
CA ASN A 14 0.64 12.59 18.62
C ASN A 14 0.03 11.18 18.74
N TYR A 15 0.16 10.41 17.67
CA TYR A 15 -0.46 9.11 17.52
C TYR A 15 -0.01 8.12 18.60
N LYS A 16 -0.98 7.46 19.23
CA LYS A 16 -0.78 6.33 20.15
C LYS A 16 -1.35 5.06 19.52
N ILE A 17 -0.78 3.91 19.86
CA ILE A 17 -1.23 2.63 19.32
C ILE A 17 -2.71 2.35 19.63
N THR A 18 -3.25 2.91 20.71
CA THR A 18 -4.67 2.83 21.08
C THR A 18 -5.59 3.47 20.04
N ASP A 19 -5.08 4.42 19.25
CA ASP A 19 -5.84 5.19 18.27
C ASP A 19 -5.87 4.52 16.88
N TRP A 20 -5.35 3.30 16.73
CA TRP A 20 -5.22 2.62 15.44
C TRP A 20 -6.54 2.51 14.68
N LYS A 21 -7.65 2.22 15.39
CA LYS A 21 -8.98 2.13 14.76
C LYS A 21 -9.39 3.47 14.16
N LYS A 22 -9.25 4.57 14.92
CA LYS A 22 -9.57 5.93 14.47
C LYS A 22 -8.72 6.36 13.28
N PHE A 23 -7.44 6.02 13.31
CA PHE A 23 -6.51 6.28 12.19
C PHE A 23 -6.92 5.52 10.94
N LEU A 24 -7.08 4.19 11.03
CA LEU A 24 -7.44 3.35 9.89
C LEU A 24 -8.79 3.74 9.31
N THR A 25 -9.82 3.97 10.13
CA THR A 25 -11.14 4.39 9.64
C THR A 25 -11.07 5.68 8.83
N LYS A 26 -10.36 6.71 9.32
CA LYS A 26 -10.19 7.97 8.60
C LYS A 26 -9.48 7.77 7.26
N ARG A 27 -8.45 6.93 7.20
CA ARG A 27 -7.69 6.66 5.98
C ARG A 27 -8.47 5.79 5.00
N LEU A 28 -9.15 4.76 5.49
CA LEU A 28 -9.98 3.89 4.65
C LEU A 28 -11.13 4.68 4.01
N ILE A 29 -11.86 5.49 4.76
CA ILE A 29 -12.94 6.31 4.20
C ILE A 29 -12.40 7.24 3.09
N ARG A 30 -11.25 7.84 3.29
CA ARG A 30 -10.62 8.74 2.31
C ARG A 30 -10.28 8.04 0.99
N ILE A 31 -9.87 6.77 1.04
CA ILE A 31 -9.58 5.98 -0.17
C ILE A 31 -10.86 5.36 -0.73
N TYR A 32 -11.69 4.80 0.14
CA TYR A 32 -12.80 3.95 -0.26
C TYR A 32 -13.92 4.71 -0.96
N LEU A 33 -14.21 5.95 -0.55
CA LEU A 33 -15.25 6.76 -1.20
C LEU A 33 -14.92 7.09 -2.67
N PRO A 34 -13.75 7.66 -3.02
CA PRO A 34 -13.39 7.88 -4.42
C PRO A 34 -13.26 6.57 -5.20
N TYR A 35 -12.79 5.51 -4.54
CA TYR A 35 -12.70 4.19 -5.15
C TYR A 35 -14.06 3.65 -5.55
N LEU A 36 -15.06 3.69 -4.67
CA LEU A 36 -16.42 3.25 -4.99
C LEU A 36 -17.01 4.04 -6.14
N ALA A 37 -16.86 5.37 -6.14
CA ALA A 37 -17.33 6.21 -7.24
C ALA A 37 -16.67 5.81 -8.57
N SER A 38 -15.35 5.60 -8.58
CA SER A 38 -14.61 5.13 -9.75
C SER A 38 -15.06 3.73 -10.20
N LEU A 39 -15.27 2.80 -9.27
CA LEU A 39 -15.73 1.45 -9.56
C LEU A 39 -17.11 1.45 -10.21
N LEU A 40 -18.06 2.22 -9.67
CA LEU A 40 -19.39 2.37 -10.23
C LEU A 40 -19.37 2.97 -11.64
N LEU A 41 -18.55 4.02 -11.85
CA LEU A 41 -18.36 4.60 -13.17
C LEU A 41 -17.75 3.61 -14.17
N THR A 42 -16.75 2.86 -13.75
CA THR A 42 -16.11 1.84 -14.61
C THR A 42 -17.11 0.77 -15.01
N ILE A 43 -17.90 0.25 -14.07
CA ILE A 43 -18.95 -0.73 -14.35
C ILE A 43 -20.00 -0.15 -15.29
N PHE A 44 -20.44 1.09 -15.03
CA PHE A 44 -21.41 1.78 -15.90
C PHE A 44 -20.88 1.89 -17.34
N PHE A 45 -19.64 2.33 -17.55
CA PHE A 45 -19.08 2.45 -18.89
C PHE A 45 -18.91 1.09 -19.57
N ILE A 46 -18.52 0.03 -18.86
CA ILE A 46 -18.42 -1.31 -19.44
C ILE A 46 -19.82 -1.82 -19.87
N LEU A 47 -20.85 -1.59 -19.07
CA LEU A 47 -22.22 -1.99 -19.41
C LEU A 47 -22.78 -1.16 -20.59
N ALA A 48 -22.55 0.15 -20.60
CA ALA A 48 -22.92 1.02 -21.71
C ALA A 48 -22.22 0.61 -22.99
N TRP A 49 -20.89 0.34 -22.93
CA TRP A 49 -20.12 -0.15 -24.07
C TRP A 49 -20.69 -1.45 -24.64
N LYS A 50 -21.02 -2.40 -23.76
CA LYS A 50 -21.62 -3.68 -24.16
C LYS A 50 -22.98 -3.51 -24.83
N TYR A 51 -23.75 -2.50 -24.42
CA TYR A 51 -25.05 -2.19 -25.01
C TYR A 51 -24.92 -1.57 -26.41
N PHE A 52 -24.01 -0.60 -26.56
CA PHE A 52 -23.85 0.13 -27.83
C PHE A 52 -23.01 -0.59 -28.89
N LEU A 53 -22.09 -1.47 -28.47
CA LEU A 53 -21.15 -2.17 -29.34
C LEU A 53 -21.11 -3.67 -29.05
N PRO A 54 -22.21 -4.42 -29.31
CA PRO A 54 -22.36 -5.81 -28.93
C PRO A 54 -21.36 -6.76 -29.63
N ASN A 55 -20.82 -6.35 -30.79
CA ASN A 55 -19.85 -7.13 -31.57
C ASN A 55 -18.40 -6.94 -31.10
N PHE A 56 -18.14 -6.08 -30.14
CA PHE A 56 -16.82 -5.89 -29.60
C PHE A 56 -16.50 -7.02 -28.61
N ASN A 57 -15.50 -7.85 -28.96
CA ASN A 57 -15.07 -8.98 -28.14
C ASN A 57 -14.68 -8.49 -26.75
N ASN A 58 -15.56 -8.73 -25.76
CA ASN A 58 -15.39 -8.26 -24.39
C ASN A 58 -14.23 -9.02 -23.70
N ALA A 59 -13.08 -8.39 -23.62
CA ALA A 59 -11.97 -8.85 -22.79
C ALA A 59 -12.35 -8.84 -21.28
N TYR A 60 -13.40 -8.10 -20.91
CA TYR A 60 -13.85 -7.98 -19.51
C TYR A 60 -15.14 -8.77 -19.29
N LYS A 61 -15.01 -9.99 -18.79
CA LYS A 61 -16.15 -10.72 -18.18
C LYS A 61 -16.38 -10.13 -16.78
N ILE A 62 -17.37 -9.25 -16.65
CA ILE A 62 -17.85 -8.82 -15.34
C ILE A 62 -18.74 -9.93 -14.79
N ASP A 63 -18.16 -10.75 -13.92
CA ASP A 63 -18.88 -11.71 -13.12
C ASP A 63 -19.21 -11.10 -11.74
N SER A 64 -20.28 -11.57 -11.12
CA SER A 64 -20.66 -11.17 -9.75
C SER A 64 -19.53 -11.38 -8.74
N LYS A 65 -18.72 -12.43 -8.94
CA LYS A 65 -17.54 -12.72 -8.13
C LYS A 65 -16.47 -11.63 -8.31
N ALA A 66 -16.23 -11.17 -9.54
CA ALA A 66 -15.29 -10.09 -9.82
C ALA A 66 -15.73 -8.76 -9.18
N ILE A 67 -17.02 -8.45 -9.21
CA ILE A 67 -17.56 -7.25 -8.53
C ILE A 67 -17.34 -7.34 -7.03
N PHE A 68 -17.69 -8.48 -6.42
CA PHE A 68 -17.57 -8.69 -4.98
C PHE A 68 -16.12 -8.60 -4.50
N THR A 69 -15.20 -9.30 -5.20
CA THR A 69 -13.77 -9.26 -4.84
C THR A 69 -13.18 -7.86 -4.98
N ASN A 70 -13.59 -7.10 -5.98
CA ASN A 70 -13.21 -5.68 -6.09
C ASN A 70 -13.77 -4.86 -4.94
N LEU A 71 -15.04 -4.99 -4.58
CA LEU A 71 -15.64 -4.25 -3.47
C LEU A 71 -14.89 -4.45 -2.15
N VAL A 72 -14.38 -5.65 -1.88
CA VAL A 72 -13.71 -5.99 -0.61
C VAL A 72 -12.18 -5.93 -0.72
N PHE A 73 -11.61 -5.57 -1.88
CA PHE A 73 -10.17 -5.60 -2.15
C PHE A 73 -9.52 -6.98 -1.93
N THR A 74 -10.23 -8.07 -2.22
CA THR A 74 -9.74 -9.44 -2.03
C THR A 74 -9.24 -10.10 -3.32
N ASN A 75 -9.20 -9.36 -4.42
CA ASN A 75 -8.76 -9.83 -5.74
C ASN A 75 -7.47 -10.66 -5.73
N PRO A 76 -6.36 -10.21 -5.09
CA PRO A 76 -5.10 -10.95 -5.14
C PRO A 76 -5.18 -12.33 -4.48
N PHE A 77 -6.03 -12.48 -3.44
CA PHE A 77 -6.21 -13.76 -2.75
C PHE A 77 -6.96 -14.80 -3.59
N TYR A 78 -7.84 -14.32 -4.48
CA TYR A 78 -8.62 -15.20 -5.38
C TYR A 78 -8.04 -15.29 -6.79
N LYS A 79 -6.88 -14.66 -7.05
CA LYS A 79 -6.26 -14.58 -8.38
C LYS A 79 -7.23 -14.04 -9.45
N ILE A 80 -8.02 -13.06 -9.07
CA ILE A 80 -8.97 -12.35 -9.96
C ILE A 80 -8.40 -10.98 -10.25
N ASP A 81 -8.38 -10.61 -11.53
CA ASP A 81 -7.89 -9.29 -11.94
C ASP A 81 -8.78 -8.16 -11.40
N PHE A 82 -8.17 -7.04 -11.13
CA PHE A 82 -8.92 -5.82 -10.82
C PHE A 82 -9.69 -5.35 -12.05
N ILE A 83 -10.93 -4.91 -11.86
CA ILE A 83 -11.77 -4.34 -12.94
C ILE A 83 -11.06 -3.14 -13.60
N ASN A 84 -10.35 -2.33 -12.81
CA ASN A 84 -9.44 -1.33 -13.32
C ASN A 84 -8.04 -1.62 -12.77
N TYR A 85 -7.06 -1.72 -13.65
CA TYR A 85 -5.68 -2.04 -13.27
C TYR A 85 -5.12 -1.08 -12.21
N SER A 86 -5.50 0.19 -12.21
CA SER A 86 -5.03 1.17 -11.23
C SER A 86 -5.42 0.85 -9.77
N TYR A 87 -6.38 -0.03 -9.54
CA TYR A 87 -6.86 -0.33 -8.18
C TYR A 87 -5.86 -1.13 -7.34
N TRP A 88 -4.90 -1.82 -7.98
CA TRP A 88 -3.85 -2.51 -7.25
C TRP A 88 -3.01 -1.56 -6.38
N THR A 89 -2.81 -0.30 -6.82
CA THR A 89 -2.05 0.70 -6.04
C THR A 89 -2.75 1.08 -4.73
N LEU A 90 -4.08 1.17 -4.76
CA LEU A 90 -4.89 1.42 -3.56
C LEU A 90 -4.81 0.24 -2.57
N PHE A 91 -4.78 -0.99 -3.10
CA PHE A 91 -4.59 -2.18 -2.28
C PHE A 91 -3.23 -2.16 -1.55
N VAL A 92 -2.16 -1.78 -2.25
CA VAL A 92 -0.83 -1.60 -1.65
C VAL A 92 -0.85 -0.51 -0.57
N GLU A 93 -1.55 0.60 -0.84
CA GLU A 93 -1.65 1.70 0.12
C GLU A 93 -2.41 1.30 1.39
N ILE A 94 -3.48 0.52 1.29
CA ILE A 94 -4.22 -0.03 2.43
C ILE A 94 -3.32 -0.95 3.27
N GLN A 95 -2.54 -1.82 2.63
CA GLN A 95 -1.58 -2.69 3.33
C GLN A 95 -0.54 -1.85 4.09
N TYR A 96 -0.05 -0.77 3.48
CA TYR A 96 0.87 0.15 4.15
C TYR A 96 0.23 0.86 5.34
N TYR A 97 -1.04 1.25 5.26
CA TYR A 97 -1.76 1.84 6.40
C TYR A 97 -1.86 0.88 7.57
N LEU A 98 -2.18 -0.38 7.31
CA LEU A 98 -2.21 -1.43 8.32
C LEU A 98 -0.82 -1.60 8.96
N LEU A 99 0.21 -1.73 8.13
CA LEU A 99 1.58 -1.87 8.61
C LEU A 99 1.98 -0.70 9.51
N ILE A 100 1.87 0.54 9.03
CA ILE A 100 2.36 1.71 9.75
C ILE A 100 1.55 1.96 11.03
N ALA A 101 0.26 1.63 11.07
CA ALA A 101 -0.56 1.77 12.26
C ALA A 101 0.00 1.00 13.45
N PHE A 102 0.59 -0.18 13.22
CA PHE A 102 1.15 -1.02 14.27
C PHE A 102 2.65 -0.82 14.47
N THR A 103 3.39 -0.50 13.41
CA THR A 103 4.85 -0.38 13.49
C THR A 103 5.32 1.02 13.87
N TYR A 104 4.50 2.05 13.68
CA TYR A 104 4.87 3.45 13.97
C TYR A 104 5.45 3.67 15.38
N PRO A 105 4.85 3.17 16.47
CA PRO A 105 5.42 3.34 17.81
C PRO A 105 6.78 2.66 17.98
N LEU A 106 7.01 1.53 17.31
CA LEU A 106 8.29 0.81 17.33
C LEU A 106 9.36 1.58 16.57
N ILE A 107 9.02 2.11 15.39
CA ILE A 107 9.92 2.91 14.56
C ILE A 107 10.38 4.13 15.37
N PHE A 108 9.47 4.86 16.03
CA PHE A 108 9.81 6.04 16.81
C PHE A 108 10.56 5.72 18.10
N LYS A 109 10.32 4.57 18.71
CA LYS A 109 11.02 4.16 19.93
C LYS A 109 12.48 3.77 19.65
N TYR A 110 12.73 3.10 18.52
CA TYR A 110 14.03 2.51 18.20
C TYR A 110 14.76 3.21 17.03
N ASN A 111 14.21 4.33 16.52
CA ASN A 111 14.77 5.12 15.42
C ASN A 111 15.18 4.23 14.21
N ASN A 112 16.44 4.34 13.78
CA ASN A 112 16.96 3.60 12.61
C ASN A 112 16.80 2.08 12.74
N VAL A 113 17.00 1.53 13.96
CA VAL A 113 16.85 0.09 14.19
C VAL A 113 15.41 -0.35 13.98
N GLY A 114 14.44 0.47 14.38
CA GLY A 114 13.02 0.18 14.16
C GLY A 114 12.65 0.07 12.68
N VAL A 115 13.13 1.00 11.85
CA VAL A 115 12.90 0.96 10.38
C VAL A 115 13.55 -0.27 9.75
N LEU A 116 14.81 -0.56 10.13
CA LEU A 116 15.51 -1.74 9.61
C LEU A 116 14.84 -3.05 10.03
N LEU A 117 14.38 -3.15 11.28
CA LEU A 117 13.65 -4.33 11.76
C LEU A 117 12.35 -4.55 11.00
N VAL A 118 11.56 -3.49 10.79
CA VAL A 118 10.34 -3.58 9.98
C VAL A 118 10.66 -3.98 8.55
N GLY A 119 11.73 -3.40 7.97
CA GLY A 119 12.21 -3.76 6.63
C GLY A 119 12.62 -5.23 6.55
N LEU A 120 13.39 -5.73 7.51
CA LEU A 120 13.80 -7.12 7.56
C LEU A 120 12.62 -8.09 7.73
N VAL A 121 11.65 -7.76 8.58
CA VAL A 121 10.44 -8.58 8.75
C VAL A 121 9.67 -8.66 7.44
N LEU A 122 9.46 -7.55 6.76
CA LEU A 122 8.75 -7.55 5.48
C LEU A 122 9.54 -8.24 4.38
N PHE A 123 10.85 -8.10 4.36
CA PHE A 123 11.71 -8.84 3.45
C PHE A 123 11.62 -10.35 3.70
N SER A 124 11.66 -10.80 4.96
CA SER A 124 11.53 -12.22 5.29
C SER A 124 10.17 -12.81 4.90
N LEU A 125 9.10 -12.01 4.88
CA LEU A 125 7.79 -12.47 4.40
C LEU A 125 7.79 -12.88 2.92
N ASN A 126 8.73 -12.36 2.10
CA ASN A 126 8.87 -12.81 0.72
C ASN A 126 9.23 -14.29 0.58
N PHE A 127 9.92 -14.86 1.58
CA PHE A 127 10.30 -16.28 1.56
C PHE A 127 9.17 -17.19 2.07
N ILE A 128 8.24 -16.64 2.84
CA ILE A 128 7.17 -17.40 3.50
C ILE A 128 5.89 -17.38 2.67
N LEU A 129 5.61 -16.23 2.03
CA LEU A 129 4.37 -16.03 1.27
C LEU A 129 4.55 -16.34 -0.22
N PRO A 130 3.55 -16.95 -0.87
CA PRO A 130 3.60 -17.20 -2.31
C PRO A 130 3.77 -15.89 -3.09
N ALA A 131 4.54 -15.93 -4.17
CA ALA A 131 4.76 -14.80 -5.04
C ALA A 131 3.42 -14.19 -5.51
N GLY A 132 3.27 -12.89 -5.34
CA GLY A 132 2.06 -12.15 -5.73
C GLY A 132 0.93 -12.10 -4.69
N SER A 133 1.07 -12.80 -3.53
CA SER A 133 0.02 -12.78 -2.50
C SER A 133 -0.12 -11.43 -1.79
N LEU A 134 0.99 -10.72 -1.60
CA LEU A 134 1.00 -9.38 -0.98
C LEU A 134 1.84 -8.42 -1.81
N PRO A 135 1.26 -7.61 -2.69
CA PRO A 135 2.00 -6.67 -3.53
C PRO A 135 2.71 -5.55 -2.76
N LEU A 136 2.45 -5.40 -1.44
CA LEU A 136 3.11 -4.39 -0.62
C LEU A 136 4.63 -4.56 -0.62
N TYR A 137 5.13 -5.78 -0.51
CA TYR A 137 6.58 -5.99 -0.37
C TYR A 137 7.37 -5.64 -1.63
N SER A 138 6.80 -5.81 -2.83
CA SER A 138 7.43 -5.37 -4.07
C SER A 138 7.55 -3.83 -4.17
N HIS A 139 6.66 -3.10 -3.49
CA HIS A 139 6.63 -1.63 -3.45
C HIS A 139 7.08 -1.05 -2.11
N PHE A 140 7.40 -1.92 -1.15
CA PHE A 140 7.76 -1.55 0.21
C PHE A 140 8.96 -0.62 0.26
N LEU A 141 9.92 -0.80 -0.61
CA LEU A 141 11.13 0.04 -0.68
C LEU A 141 10.77 1.52 -0.84
N LEU A 142 9.82 1.84 -1.71
CA LEU A 142 9.38 3.23 -1.93
C LEU A 142 8.74 3.83 -0.68
N PHE A 143 7.98 3.04 0.08
CA PHE A 143 7.39 3.49 1.34
C PHE A 143 8.45 3.64 2.43
N THR A 144 9.42 2.73 2.49
CA THR A 144 10.53 2.80 3.45
C THR A 144 11.41 4.01 3.21
N ILE A 145 11.77 4.29 1.97
CA ILE A 145 12.51 5.52 1.60
C ILE A 145 11.74 6.76 2.06
N GLY A 146 10.43 6.82 1.81
CA GLY A 146 9.59 7.91 2.28
C GLY A 146 9.61 8.09 3.81
N THR A 147 9.60 6.97 4.55
CA THR A 147 9.69 6.97 6.02
C THR A 147 11.06 7.44 6.51
N ILE A 148 12.15 7.02 5.85
CA ILE A 148 13.52 7.46 6.16
C ILE A 148 13.66 8.98 5.95
N ILE A 149 13.15 9.50 4.84
CA ILE A 149 13.14 10.94 4.56
C ILE A 149 12.36 11.71 5.64
N PHE A 150 11.24 11.15 6.10
CA PHE A 150 10.47 11.73 7.20
C PHE A 150 11.27 11.76 8.51
N MET A 151 12.00 10.69 8.86
CA MET A 151 12.85 10.64 10.06
C MET A 151 14.00 11.65 9.98
N TYR A 152 14.56 11.86 8.81
CA TYR A 152 15.54 12.92 8.58
C TYR A 152 14.92 14.30 8.79
N TYR A 153 13.75 14.54 8.22
CA TYR A 153 13.04 15.81 8.38
C TYR A 153 12.73 16.14 9.85
N THR A 154 12.46 15.13 10.67
CA THR A 154 12.22 15.27 12.11
C THR A 154 13.52 15.25 12.95
N SER A 155 14.68 15.33 12.31
CA SER A 155 16.01 15.34 12.96
C SER A 155 16.31 14.12 13.83
N GLN A 156 15.68 12.98 13.53
CA GLN A 156 15.90 11.73 14.26
C GLN A 156 17.11 10.96 13.74
N ILE A 157 17.49 11.19 12.49
CA ILE A 157 18.63 10.55 11.82
C ILE A 157 19.47 11.57 11.08
N SER A 158 20.77 11.28 10.91
CA SER A 158 21.70 12.11 10.16
C SER A 158 21.60 11.89 8.64
N ALA A 159 22.06 12.85 7.84
CA ALA A 159 22.10 12.71 6.39
C ALA A 159 22.94 11.50 5.93
N PHE A 160 24.03 11.19 6.63
CA PHE A 160 24.85 10.01 6.35
C PHE A 160 24.07 8.70 6.52
N GLN A 161 23.28 8.59 7.58
CA GLN A 161 22.42 7.43 7.84
C GLN A 161 21.32 7.27 6.77
N VAL A 162 20.75 8.39 6.29
CA VAL A 162 19.80 8.35 5.17
C VAL A 162 20.43 7.75 3.93
N ILE A 163 21.61 8.25 3.55
CA ILE A 163 22.33 7.76 2.36
C ILE A 163 22.62 6.26 2.51
N LEU A 164 23.16 5.86 3.66
CA LEU A 164 23.50 4.46 3.93
C LEU A 164 22.26 3.55 3.82
N CYS A 165 21.15 3.92 4.47
CA CYS A 165 19.92 3.15 4.40
C CYS A 165 19.35 3.07 2.97
N CYS A 166 19.35 4.18 2.23
CA CYS A 166 18.89 4.18 0.84
C CYS A 166 19.74 3.29 -0.06
N VAL A 167 21.08 3.35 0.07
CA VAL A 167 21.99 2.49 -0.70
C VAL A 167 21.75 1.02 -0.37
N CYS A 168 21.62 0.65 0.90
CA CYS A 168 21.33 -0.72 1.31
C CYS A 168 19.98 -1.21 0.74
N LEU A 169 18.94 -0.40 0.80
CA LEU A 169 17.63 -0.77 0.30
C LEU A 169 17.62 -0.92 -1.23
N LEU A 170 18.29 -0.02 -1.95
CA LEU A 170 18.40 -0.10 -3.41
C LEU A 170 19.23 -1.31 -3.86
N SER A 171 20.32 -1.64 -3.16
CA SER A 171 21.13 -2.84 -3.47
C SER A 171 20.33 -4.14 -3.25
N ILE A 172 19.49 -4.21 -2.22
CA ILE A 172 18.59 -5.34 -2.00
C ILE A 172 17.57 -5.45 -3.14
N GLN A 173 16.98 -4.35 -3.57
CA GLN A 173 16.04 -4.35 -4.68
C GLN A 173 16.69 -4.79 -5.99
N PHE A 174 17.90 -4.29 -6.26
CA PHE A 174 18.62 -4.63 -7.49
C PHE A 174 19.06 -6.11 -7.55
N TYR A 175 19.33 -6.72 -6.42
CA TYR A 175 19.69 -8.15 -6.33
C TYR A 175 18.48 -9.07 -6.58
N TRP A 176 17.26 -8.57 -6.38
CA TRP A 176 16.01 -9.37 -6.49
C TRP A 176 15.30 -9.24 -7.84
N HIS A 177 15.66 -8.29 -8.67
CA HIS A 177 15.15 -8.13 -10.04
C HIS A 177 16.17 -8.62 -11.07
#